data_87415a2b588c0464d9006534bd81a576
#
_entry.id   87415a2b588c0464d9006534bd81a576
#
_cell.length_a   1.000
_cell.length_b   1.000
_cell.length_c   1.000
_cell.angle_alpha   90.00
_cell.angle_beta   90.00
_cell.angle_gamma   90.00
#
_symmetry.space_group_name_H-M   'P 1'
#
loop_
_entity.id
_entity.type
_entity.pdbx_description
1 polymer ?
#
loop_
_entity_poly.entity_id
_entity_poly.type
_entity_poly.pdbx_seq_one_letter_code
_entity_poly.pdbx_strand_id
1 'polypeptide(L)'
;MMKSFILMAAMTALFAFAGVAMGGIEGMIVALIFAVGMNAFAWYNSDQMVLRMYKAAPLPSSDPLHKMVAQLAKNANLPIPKVYEIPNEQPNAFATGRNPENSAVAATTGLLSRLTKKEIAAVMAHELAHIKNRDTTIMVIAA
;
A
#
# COMPACT_ATOMS: atom_id res chain seq x y z
N MET A 1 11.32 2.26 -9.57
CA MET A 1 10.50 1.54 -10.58
C MET A 1 11.29 0.48 -11.35
N MET A 2 12.35 0.84 -12.10
CA MET A 2 13.12 -0.13 -12.92
C MET A 2 13.73 -1.30 -12.12
N LYS A 3 14.23 -1.06 -10.91
CA LYS A 3 14.83 -2.12 -10.05
C LYS A 3 13.79 -3.16 -9.61
N SER A 4 12.58 -2.75 -9.27
CA SER A 4 11.51 -3.67 -8.84
C SER A 4 11.01 -4.52 -10.02
N PHE A 5 10.87 -3.93 -11.21
CA PHE A 5 10.53 -4.70 -12.42
C PHE A 5 11.60 -5.73 -12.76
N ILE A 6 12.88 -5.36 -12.67
CA ILE A 6 14.00 -6.28 -12.90
C ILE A 6 13.96 -7.43 -11.88
N LEU A 7 13.72 -7.12 -10.61
CA LEU A 7 13.62 -8.13 -9.55
C LEU A 7 12.46 -9.10 -9.80
N MET A 8 11.28 -8.59 -10.12
CA MET A 8 10.11 -9.42 -10.42
C MET A 8 10.35 -10.31 -11.66
N ALA A 9 10.95 -9.75 -12.72
CA ALA A 9 11.30 -10.51 -13.91
C ALA A 9 12.35 -11.61 -13.60
N ALA A 10 13.38 -11.28 -12.81
CA ALA A 10 14.40 -12.23 -12.39
C ALA A 10 13.82 -13.36 -11.53
N MET A 11 12.94 -13.03 -10.59
CA MET A 11 12.23 -14.04 -9.78
C MET A 11 11.35 -14.94 -10.62
N THR A 12 10.58 -14.38 -11.56
CA THR A 12 9.75 -15.18 -12.48
C THR A 12 10.60 -16.10 -13.35
N ALA A 13 11.72 -15.61 -13.88
CA ALA A 13 12.66 -16.41 -14.66
C ALA A 13 13.29 -17.54 -13.82
N LEU A 14 13.65 -17.25 -12.57
CA LEU A 14 14.16 -18.24 -11.63
C LEU A 14 13.16 -19.36 -11.36
N PHE A 15 11.88 -19.02 -11.12
CA PHE A 15 10.81 -20.00 -10.94
C PHE A 15 10.59 -20.85 -12.20
N ALA A 16 10.61 -20.22 -13.38
CA ALA A 16 10.48 -20.93 -14.65
C ALA A 16 11.63 -21.93 -14.85
N PHE A 17 12.86 -21.49 -14.59
CA PHE A 17 14.06 -22.35 -14.70
C PHE A 17 14.02 -23.53 -13.72
N ALA A 18 13.66 -23.28 -12.46
CA ALA A 18 13.48 -24.33 -11.45
C ALA A 18 12.40 -25.32 -11.87
N GLY A 19 11.28 -24.82 -12.40
CA GLY A 19 10.20 -25.65 -12.93
C GLY A 19 10.67 -26.57 -14.06
N VAL A 20 11.46 -26.05 -15.01
CA VAL A 20 12.04 -26.87 -16.10
C VAL A 20 12.98 -27.94 -15.54
N ALA A 21 13.82 -27.59 -14.57
CA ALA A 21 14.78 -28.53 -13.97
C ALA A 21 14.08 -29.67 -13.21
N MET A 22 12.88 -29.43 -12.63
CA MET A 22 12.14 -30.41 -11.84
C MET A 22 11.16 -31.26 -12.67
N GLY A 23 10.57 -30.73 -13.72
CA GLY A 23 9.50 -31.39 -14.48
C GLY A 23 9.42 -31.00 -15.95
N GLY A 24 10.53 -30.53 -16.56
CA GLY A 24 10.55 -30.13 -17.95
C GLY A 24 9.54 -29.01 -18.26
N ILE A 25 8.93 -29.06 -19.44
CA ILE A 25 7.95 -28.05 -19.88
C ILE A 25 6.72 -28.01 -18.97
N GLU A 26 6.24 -29.15 -18.51
CA GLU A 26 5.08 -29.21 -17.62
C GLU A 26 5.38 -28.57 -16.27
N GLY A 27 6.56 -28.84 -15.71
CA GLY A 27 7.04 -28.19 -14.48
C GLY A 27 7.18 -26.67 -14.63
N MET A 28 7.64 -26.18 -15.78
CA MET A 28 7.70 -24.76 -16.09
C MET A 28 6.31 -24.11 -16.09
N ILE A 29 5.32 -24.75 -16.74
CA ILE A 29 3.95 -24.22 -16.81
C ILE A 29 3.35 -24.11 -15.41
N VAL A 30 3.50 -25.16 -14.59
CA VAL A 30 3.02 -25.15 -13.20
C VAL A 30 3.70 -24.03 -12.39
N ALA A 31 5.02 -23.89 -12.51
CA ALA A 31 5.76 -22.84 -11.82
C ALA A 31 5.33 -21.43 -12.23
N LEU A 32 5.06 -21.21 -13.52
CA LEU A 32 4.57 -19.92 -14.03
C LEU A 32 3.16 -19.61 -13.52
N ILE A 33 2.24 -20.58 -13.54
CA ILE A 33 0.90 -20.39 -12.97
C ILE A 33 0.98 -20.03 -11.50
N PHE A 34 1.84 -20.72 -10.74
CA PHE A 34 2.07 -20.42 -9.33
C PHE A 34 2.65 -19.01 -9.13
N ALA A 35 3.65 -18.62 -9.92
CA ALA A 35 4.25 -17.28 -9.86
C ALA A 35 3.22 -16.17 -10.15
N VAL A 36 2.39 -16.34 -11.18
CA VAL A 36 1.31 -15.39 -11.50
C VAL A 36 0.30 -15.32 -10.36
N GLY A 37 -0.11 -16.46 -9.80
CA GLY A 37 -1.03 -16.51 -8.66
C GLY A 37 -0.48 -15.80 -7.43
N MET A 38 0.80 -16.03 -7.09
CA MET A 38 1.49 -15.36 -5.98
C MET A 38 1.60 -13.85 -6.18
N ASN A 39 1.96 -13.41 -7.40
CA ASN A 39 2.04 -11.99 -7.73
C ASN A 39 0.65 -11.32 -7.63
N ALA A 40 -0.40 -11.96 -8.16
CA ALA A 40 -1.77 -11.46 -8.05
C ALA A 40 -2.23 -11.37 -6.58
N PHE A 41 -1.92 -12.39 -5.77
CA PHE A 41 -2.22 -12.40 -4.34
C PHE A 41 -1.48 -11.30 -3.59
N ALA A 42 -0.19 -11.12 -3.84
CA ALA A 42 0.63 -10.07 -3.24
C ALA A 42 0.10 -8.68 -3.62
N TRP A 43 -0.22 -8.46 -4.89
CA TRP A 43 -0.82 -7.21 -5.36
C TRP A 43 -2.17 -6.92 -4.70
N TYR A 44 -3.04 -7.94 -4.62
CA TYR A 44 -4.37 -7.79 -4.03
C TYR A 44 -4.33 -7.44 -2.54
N ASN A 45 -3.35 -7.97 -1.80
CA ASN A 45 -3.23 -7.81 -0.34
C ASN A 45 -2.11 -6.83 0.08
N SER A 46 -1.50 -6.12 -0.86
CA SER A 46 -0.33 -5.27 -0.60
C SER A 46 -0.56 -4.20 0.46
N ASP A 47 -1.75 -3.59 0.47
CA ASP A 47 -2.16 -2.60 1.48
C ASP A 47 -2.16 -3.20 2.89
N GLN A 48 -2.77 -4.39 3.03
CA GLN A 48 -2.84 -5.10 4.31
C GLN A 48 -1.47 -5.56 4.79
N MET A 49 -0.61 -6.00 3.85
CA MET A 49 0.76 -6.43 4.19
C MET A 49 1.58 -5.26 4.73
N VAL A 50 1.54 -4.11 4.07
CA VAL A 50 2.24 -2.90 4.52
C VAL A 50 1.74 -2.45 5.89
N LEU A 51 0.41 -2.34 6.07
CA LEU A 51 -0.18 -1.91 7.34
C LEU A 51 0.20 -2.86 8.49
N ARG A 52 0.19 -4.18 8.25
CA ARG A 52 0.61 -5.17 9.27
C ARG A 52 2.10 -5.06 9.59
N MET A 53 2.96 -4.85 8.60
CA MET A 53 4.40 -4.70 8.79
C MET A 53 4.72 -3.49 9.69
N TYR A 54 3.98 -2.40 9.55
CA TYR A 54 4.09 -1.21 10.40
C TYR A 54 3.27 -1.29 11.70
N LYS A 55 2.61 -2.41 11.99
CA LYS A 55 1.72 -2.60 13.16
C LYS A 55 0.65 -1.51 13.24
N ALA A 56 0.14 -1.09 12.09
CA ALA A 56 -0.88 -0.05 12.00
C ALA A 56 -2.20 -0.50 12.63
N ALA A 57 -2.74 0.31 13.52
CA ALA A 57 -4.03 0.09 14.18
C ALA A 57 -5.12 0.92 13.49
N PRO A 58 -6.26 0.33 13.11
CA PRO A 58 -7.34 1.07 12.49
C PRO A 58 -7.98 2.03 13.51
N LEU A 59 -8.23 3.27 13.06
CA LEU A 59 -8.90 4.28 13.86
C LEU A 59 -10.42 4.24 13.62
N PRO A 60 -11.22 4.33 14.69
CA PRO A 60 -12.68 4.38 14.57
C PRO A 60 -13.12 5.70 13.91
N SER A 61 -14.33 5.72 13.36
CA SER A 61 -14.90 6.92 12.73
C SER A 61 -15.15 8.10 13.68
N SER A 62 -15.14 7.84 14.99
CA SER A 62 -15.22 8.86 16.03
C SER A 62 -13.90 9.61 16.26
N ASP A 63 -12.78 9.05 15.81
CA ASP A 63 -11.45 9.61 16.00
C ASP A 63 -11.27 10.96 15.29
N PRO A 64 -10.59 11.94 15.89
CA PRO A 64 -10.35 13.26 15.30
C PRO A 64 -9.60 13.19 13.95
N LEU A 65 -8.59 12.32 13.83
CA LEU A 65 -7.85 12.14 12.58
C LEU A 65 -8.74 11.54 11.49
N HIS A 66 -9.55 10.53 11.83
CA HIS A 66 -10.49 9.92 10.89
C HIS A 66 -11.50 10.96 10.37
N LYS A 67 -12.07 11.79 11.25
CA LYS A 67 -13.02 12.87 10.87
C LYS A 67 -12.36 13.90 9.95
N MET A 68 -11.11 14.27 10.23
CA MET A 68 -10.34 15.19 9.40
C MET A 68 -10.12 14.61 8.00
N VAL A 69 -9.65 13.38 7.91
CA VAL A 69 -9.41 12.69 6.63
C VAL A 69 -10.72 12.53 5.85
N ALA A 70 -11.81 12.18 6.52
CA ALA A 70 -13.13 12.05 5.87
C ALA A 70 -13.61 13.38 5.28
N GLN A 71 -13.39 14.50 5.96
CA GLN A 71 -13.74 15.83 5.45
C GLN A 71 -12.86 16.21 4.23
N LEU A 72 -11.56 15.95 4.31
CA LEU A 72 -10.63 16.21 3.20
C LEU A 72 -10.97 15.36 1.97
N ALA A 73 -11.27 14.07 2.18
CA ALA A 73 -11.65 13.16 1.09
C ALA A 73 -12.94 13.63 0.39
N LYS A 74 -13.95 14.05 1.16
CA LYS A 74 -15.18 14.63 0.60
C LYS A 74 -14.90 15.87 -0.25
N ASN A 75 -14.06 16.77 0.24
CA ASN A 75 -13.69 18.00 -0.48
C ASN A 75 -12.95 17.69 -1.79
N ALA A 76 -12.19 16.57 -1.82
CA ALA A 76 -11.47 16.12 -3.00
C ALA A 76 -12.30 15.25 -3.96
N ASN A 77 -13.58 14.97 -3.63
CA ASN A 77 -14.47 14.03 -4.32
C ASN A 77 -13.85 12.61 -4.39
N LEU A 78 -13.29 12.16 -3.27
CA LEU A 78 -12.72 10.82 -3.10
C LEU A 78 -13.59 9.97 -2.17
N PRO A 79 -13.62 8.64 -2.36
CA PRO A 79 -14.08 7.72 -1.33
C PRO A 79 -13.29 7.95 -0.04
N ILE A 80 -13.93 7.79 1.11
CA ILE A 80 -13.25 7.94 2.40
C ILE A 80 -12.32 6.75 2.60
N PRO A 81 -10.99 6.95 2.65
CA PRO A 81 -10.05 5.86 2.88
C PRO A 81 -10.13 5.35 4.31
N LYS A 82 -9.64 4.14 4.55
CA LYS A 82 -9.41 3.64 5.90
C LYS A 82 -8.28 4.44 6.55
N VAL A 83 -8.42 4.78 7.84
CA VAL A 83 -7.45 5.59 8.56
C VAL A 83 -6.79 4.75 9.65
N TYR A 84 -5.47 4.81 9.73
CA TYR A 84 -4.67 4.02 10.65
C TYR A 84 -3.69 4.91 11.43
N GLU A 85 -3.39 4.50 12.66
CA GLU A 85 -2.29 5.02 13.45
C GLU A 85 -1.19 3.97 13.56
N ILE A 86 0.07 4.43 13.48
CA ILE A 86 1.25 3.58 13.58
C ILE A 86 2.02 3.95 14.84
N PRO A 87 2.30 2.98 15.75
CA PRO A 87 3.06 3.24 16.96
C PRO A 87 4.56 3.41 16.65
N ASN A 88 4.93 4.58 16.19
CA ASN A 88 6.31 4.93 15.85
C ASN A 88 6.56 6.42 16.19
N GLU A 89 7.64 6.69 16.91
CA GLU A 89 8.03 8.06 17.29
C GLU A 89 8.62 8.88 16.14
N GLN A 90 9.09 8.22 15.07
CA GLN A 90 9.59 8.91 13.89
C GLN A 90 8.40 9.49 13.11
N PRO A 91 8.35 10.82 12.86
CA PRO A 91 7.26 11.44 12.13
C PRO A 91 7.19 10.91 10.70
N ASN A 92 6.07 10.28 10.38
CA ASN A 92 5.81 9.80 9.03
C ASN A 92 4.31 9.67 8.77
N ALA A 93 3.93 9.76 7.50
CA ALA A 93 2.60 9.43 7.01
C ALA A 93 2.72 8.85 5.61
N PHE A 94 1.77 8.02 5.21
CA PHE A 94 1.71 7.50 3.85
C PHE A 94 0.30 7.06 3.48
N ALA A 95 0.04 7.04 2.18
CA ALA A 95 -1.13 6.41 1.60
C ALA A 95 -0.75 5.08 0.93
N THR A 96 -1.64 4.12 0.99
CA THR A 96 -1.51 2.83 0.31
C THR A 96 -2.85 2.38 -0.24
N GLY A 97 -2.84 1.43 -1.15
CA GLY A 97 -4.06 0.87 -1.73
C GLY A 97 -3.96 0.68 -3.24
N ARG A 98 -4.71 -0.29 -3.75
CA ARG A 98 -4.72 -0.64 -5.18
C ARG A 98 -5.57 0.30 -6.04
N ASN A 99 -6.52 0.99 -5.44
CA ASN A 99 -7.38 1.98 -6.08
C ASN A 99 -8.00 2.90 -5.00
N PRO A 100 -8.63 4.03 -5.37
CA PRO A 100 -9.23 4.94 -4.40
C PRO A 100 -10.28 4.29 -3.48
N GLU A 101 -11.07 3.34 -3.99
CA GLU A 101 -12.11 2.62 -3.24
C GLU A 101 -11.52 1.65 -2.19
N ASN A 102 -10.30 1.17 -2.43
CA ASN A 102 -9.56 0.27 -1.55
C ASN A 102 -8.25 0.92 -1.13
N SER A 103 -8.35 2.11 -0.56
CA SER A 103 -7.22 2.90 -0.08
C SER A 103 -7.22 3.04 1.43
N ALA A 104 -6.04 3.30 1.97
CA ALA A 104 -5.82 3.60 3.36
C ALA A 104 -4.78 4.72 3.50
N VAL A 105 -4.91 5.52 4.54
CA VAL A 105 -3.89 6.47 4.98
C VAL A 105 -3.46 6.11 6.39
N ALA A 106 -2.18 6.25 6.67
CA ALA A 106 -1.62 5.98 7.97
C ALA A 106 -0.73 7.14 8.42
N ALA A 107 -0.78 7.46 9.71
CA ALA A 107 0.09 8.44 10.35
C ALA A 107 0.73 7.85 11.58
N THR A 108 1.98 8.21 11.85
CA THR A 108 2.68 7.77 13.06
C THR A 108 2.30 8.62 14.26
N THR A 109 2.36 8.02 15.45
CA THR A 109 2.20 8.73 16.72
C THR A 109 3.16 9.91 16.83
N GLY A 110 4.39 9.76 16.32
CA GLY A 110 5.39 10.82 16.31
C GLY A 110 5.01 12.01 15.42
N LEU A 111 4.32 11.78 14.29
CA LEU A 111 3.79 12.87 13.46
C LEU A 111 2.63 13.57 14.17
N LEU A 112 1.69 12.81 14.71
CA LEU A 112 0.48 13.33 15.35
C LEU A 112 0.79 14.14 16.61
N SER A 113 1.88 13.81 17.35
CA SER A 113 2.29 14.51 18.56
C SER A 113 3.10 15.79 18.30
N ARG A 114 3.78 15.90 17.16
CA ARG A 114 4.69 17.01 16.85
C ARG A 114 4.06 18.10 15.99
N LEU A 115 3.06 17.77 15.19
CA LEU A 115 2.44 18.68 14.25
C LEU A 115 1.14 19.26 14.81
N THR A 116 0.86 20.49 14.44
CA THR A 116 -0.43 21.13 14.69
C THR A 116 -1.53 20.51 13.82
N LYS A 117 -2.78 20.69 14.22
CA LYS A 117 -3.93 20.19 13.42
C LYS A 117 -3.92 20.67 11.97
N LYS A 118 -3.46 21.89 11.71
CA LYS A 118 -3.37 22.46 10.35
C LYS A 118 -2.28 21.75 9.53
N GLU A 119 -1.14 21.49 10.14
CA GLU A 119 -0.03 20.77 9.49
C GLU A 119 -0.40 19.32 9.20
N ILE A 120 -1.04 18.64 10.17
CA ILE A 120 -1.57 17.27 9.95
C ILE A 120 -2.57 17.26 8.80
N ALA A 121 -3.48 18.25 8.73
CA ALA A 121 -4.44 18.36 7.63
C ALA A 121 -3.73 18.55 6.28
N ALA A 122 -2.66 19.33 6.22
CA ALA A 122 -1.88 19.52 4.99
C ALA A 122 -1.17 18.22 4.56
N VAL A 123 -0.57 17.48 5.50
CA VAL A 123 0.04 16.17 5.22
C VAL A 123 -1.01 15.19 4.72
N MET A 124 -2.15 15.08 5.41
CA MET A 124 -3.23 14.16 4.98
C MET A 124 -3.81 14.55 3.62
N ALA A 125 -3.94 15.84 3.30
CA ALA A 125 -4.37 16.30 1.99
C ALA A 125 -3.36 15.90 0.90
N HIS A 126 -2.07 15.94 1.19
CA HIS A 126 -1.01 15.48 0.28
C HIS A 126 -1.13 13.97 0.01
N GLU A 127 -1.31 13.16 1.05
CA GLU A 127 -1.51 11.71 0.91
C GLU A 127 -2.78 11.37 0.11
N LEU A 128 -3.87 12.12 0.32
CA LEU A 128 -5.09 11.98 -0.46
C LEU A 128 -4.91 12.36 -1.94
N ALA A 129 -4.02 13.31 -2.25
CA ALA A 129 -3.68 13.64 -3.63
C ALA A 129 -2.99 12.46 -4.34
N HIS A 130 -2.13 11.71 -3.67
CA HIS A 130 -1.54 10.47 -4.20
C HIS A 130 -2.60 9.41 -4.50
N ILE A 131 -3.60 9.25 -3.64
CA ILE A 131 -4.74 8.36 -3.91
C ILE A 131 -5.51 8.81 -5.15
N LYS A 132 -5.81 10.11 -5.25
CA LYS A 132 -6.54 10.69 -6.39
C LYS A 132 -5.81 10.49 -7.71
N ASN A 133 -4.50 10.67 -7.70
CA ASN A 133 -3.64 10.50 -8.88
C ASN A 133 -3.30 9.03 -9.17
N ARG A 134 -3.75 8.08 -8.33
CA ARG A 134 -3.44 6.66 -8.41
C ARG A 134 -1.95 6.32 -8.30
N ASP A 135 -1.16 7.18 -7.69
CA ASP A 135 0.28 6.98 -7.51
C ASP A 135 0.56 5.83 -6.54
N THR A 136 -0.33 5.62 -5.57
CA THR A 136 -0.28 4.50 -4.61
C THR A 136 -0.34 3.14 -5.32
N THR A 137 -1.15 3.02 -6.38
CA THR A 137 -1.25 1.79 -7.20
C THR A 137 0.08 1.48 -7.88
N ILE A 138 0.78 2.49 -8.37
CA ILE A 138 2.08 2.35 -9.03
C ILE A 138 3.15 1.92 -8.02
N MET A 139 3.14 2.47 -6.80
CA MET A 139 4.08 2.08 -5.75
C MET A 139 3.88 0.62 -5.33
N VAL A 140 2.64 0.17 -5.23
CA VAL A 140 2.29 -1.22 -4.88
C VAL A 140 2.73 -2.21 -5.96
N ILE A 141 2.59 -1.86 -7.24
CA ILE A 141 3.05 -2.71 -8.36
C ILE A 141 4.58 -2.73 -8.45
N ALA A 142 5.26 -1.68 -7.96
CA ALA A 142 6.70 -1.51 -8.06
C ALA A 142 7.48 -1.95 -6.80
N ALA A 143 6.80 -2.33 -5.74
CA ALA A 143 7.39 -2.80 -4.48
C ALA A 143 7.50 -4.31 -4.45
#